data_b9d1b197ee6182ba02658a8bb562835d
#
_entry.id   b9d1b197ee6182ba02658a8bb562835d
#
_cell.length_a   1.000
_cell.length_b   1.000
_cell.length_c   1.000
_cell.angle_alpha   90.00
_cell.angle_beta   90.00
_cell.angle_gamma   90.00
#
_symmetry.space_group_name_H-M   'P 1'
#
loop_
_entity.id
_entity.type
_entity.pdbx_description
1 polymer ?
#
loop_
_entity_poly.entity_id
_entity_poly.type
_entity_poly.pdbx_seq_one_letter_code
_entity_poly.pdbx_strand_id
1 'polypeptide(L)'
;MNFATLRSDLLSKPGASEDFPFDVQTLVIKVGGKMFALLGINDDPLRINLKCDPLKAELLREPYPAVQPGYHMNKRHWKTVVLDGSIAEAEIRSMIDESYELVVKGLPKSRRPG
;
A
#
# COMPACT_ATOMS: atom_id res chain seq x y z
N MET A 1 -11.94 6.15 5.56
CA MET A 1 -11.17 6.64 4.39
C MET A 1 -11.87 6.24 3.11
N ASN A 2 -12.15 7.16 2.23
CA ASN A 2 -12.68 6.84 0.92
C ASN A 2 -11.56 6.78 -0.13
N PHE A 3 -11.90 6.34 -1.34
CA PHE A 3 -10.93 6.20 -2.43
C PHE A 3 -10.22 7.52 -2.75
N ALA A 4 -10.96 8.63 -2.85
CA ALA A 4 -10.38 9.92 -3.21
C ALA A 4 -9.38 10.43 -2.17
N THR A 5 -9.71 10.30 -0.89
CA THR A 5 -8.82 10.68 0.21
C THR A 5 -7.58 9.81 0.23
N LEU A 6 -7.76 8.50 0.07
CA LEU A 6 -6.66 7.53 0.06
C LEU A 6 -5.72 7.78 -1.11
N ARG A 7 -6.27 7.99 -2.32
CA ARG A 7 -5.49 8.32 -3.50
C ARG A 7 -4.68 9.60 -3.29
N SER A 8 -5.31 10.63 -2.74
CA SER A 8 -4.65 11.90 -2.45
C SER A 8 -3.49 11.73 -1.46
N ASP A 9 -3.70 10.97 -0.39
CA ASP A 9 -2.65 10.70 0.60
C ASP A 9 -1.47 9.94 -0.03
N LEU A 10 -1.74 8.95 -0.86
CA LEU A 10 -0.70 8.17 -1.54
C LEU A 10 0.11 9.04 -2.50
N LEU A 11 -0.56 9.87 -3.28
CA LEU A 11 0.10 10.74 -4.25
C LEU A 11 0.82 11.93 -3.59
N SER A 12 0.55 12.22 -2.34
CA SER A 12 1.26 13.26 -1.59
C SER A 12 2.69 12.85 -1.19
N LYS A 13 3.00 11.55 -1.27
CA LYS A 13 4.35 11.06 -0.96
C LYS A 13 5.35 11.58 -2.01
N PRO A 14 6.57 12.02 -1.59
CA PRO A 14 7.58 12.52 -2.53
C PRO A 14 7.88 11.51 -3.65
N GLY A 15 7.81 11.98 -4.89
CA GLY A 15 8.10 11.16 -6.07
C GLY A 15 7.03 10.15 -6.44
N ALA A 16 5.87 10.16 -5.76
CA ALA A 16 4.78 9.23 -6.05
C ALA A 16 4.10 9.55 -7.38
N SER A 17 3.78 8.50 -8.13
CA SER A 17 3.04 8.60 -9.38
C SER A 17 2.03 7.47 -9.48
N GLU A 18 0.97 7.67 -10.25
CA GLU A 18 -0.05 6.64 -10.46
C GLU A 18 0.02 6.04 -11.85
N ASP A 19 -0.41 4.79 -11.97
CA ASP A 19 -0.42 4.05 -13.22
C ASP A 19 -1.47 2.94 -13.16
N PHE A 20 -1.83 2.41 -14.33
CA PHE A 20 -2.70 1.24 -14.49
C PHE A 20 -1.98 0.21 -15.37
N PRO A 21 -0.87 -0.40 -14.90
CA PRO A 21 -0.04 -1.26 -15.74
C PRO A 21 -0.65 -2.64 -16.02
N PHE A 22 -1.63 -3.07 -15.23
CA PHE A 22 -2.22 -4.42 -15.35
C PHE A 22 -3.58 -4.39 -16.05
N ASP A 23 -4.47 -3.49 -15.62
CA ASP A 23 -5.82 -3.33 -16.16
C ASP A 23 -6.35 -1.95 -15.77
N VAL A 24 -7.58 -1.62 -16.20
CA VAL A 24 -8.19 -0.31 -15.93
C VAL A 24 -8.83 -0.19 -14.54
N GLN A 25 -8.83 -1.28 -13.76
CA GLN A 25 -9.47 -1.34 -12.45
C GLN A 25 -8.48 -1.38 -11.28
N THR A 26 -7.21 -1.59 -11.55
CA THR A 26 -6.17 -1.68 -10.52
C THR A 26 -5.26 -0.47 -10.59
N LEU A 27 -5.49 0.47 -9.68
CA LEU A 27 -4.63 1.65 -9.53
C LEU A 27 -3.35 1.25 -8.81
N VAL A 28 -2.21 1.56 -9.41
CA VAL A 28 -0.89 1.30 -8.85
C VAL A 28 -0.20 2.62 -8.55
N ILE A 29 0.34 2.75 -7.35
CA ILE A 29 1.13 3.92 -6.95
C ILE A 29 2.59 3.49 -6.84
N LYS A 30 3.45 4.23 -7.52
CA LYS A 30 4.88 3.93 -7.65
C LYS A 30 5.74 5.06 -7.08
N VAL A 31 6.95 4.70 -6.69
CA VAL A 31 8.04 5.64 -6.40
C VAL A 31 9.32 5.09 -7.01
N GLY A 32 10.03 5.91 -7.77
CA GLY A 32 11.25 5.48 -8.45
C GLY A 32 11.04 4.29 -9.40
N GLY A 33 9.85 4.14 -9.97
CA GLY A 33 9.49 3.04 -10.86
C GLY A 33 9.07 1.75 -10.16
N LYS A 34 9.02 1.72 -8.83
CA LYS A 34 8.62 0.56 -8.04
C LYS A 34 7.27 0.79 -7.36
N MET A 35 6.42 -0.23 -7.35
CA MET A 35 5.11 -0.18 -6.69
C MET A 35 5.25 -0.14 -5.17
N PHE A 36 4.47 0.70 -4.49
CA PHE A 36 4.33 0.64 -3.04
C PHE A 36 2.88 0.54 -2.58
N ALA A 37 1.91 0.72 -3.46
CA ALA A 37 0.49 0.54 -3.15
C ALA A 37 -0.28 0.11 -4.41
N LEU A 38 -1.27 -0.76 -4.22
CA LEU A 38 -2.22 -1.17 -5.25
C LEU A 38 -3.63 -1.13 -4.67
N LEU A 39 -4.56 -0.62 -5.46
CA LEU A 39 -5.98 -0.43 -5.09
C LEU A 39 -6.88 -0.91 -6.20
N GLY A 40 -7.89 -1.71 -5.87
CA GLY A 40 -9.00 -1.96 -6.76
C GLY A 40 -9.99 -0.80 -6.70
N ILE A 41 -10.15 -0.04 -7.78
CA ILE A 41 -10.97 1.19 -7.75
C ILE A 41 -12.46 0.93 -7.53
N ASN A 42 -12.92 -0.30 -7.79
CA ASN A 42 -14.31 -0.71 -7.61
C ASN A 42 -14.52 -1.66 -6.41
N ASP A 43 -13.49 -1.88 -5.59
CA ASP A 43 -13.62 -2.74 -4.42
C ASP A 43 -14.53 -2.11 -3.36
N ASP A 44 -15.40 -2.94 -2.78
CA ASP A 44 -16.27 -2.56 -1.67
C ASP A 44 -16.40 -3.73 -0.69
N PRO A 45 -15.85 -3.65 0.52
CA PRO A 45 -15.05 -2.53 1.04
C PRO A 45 -13.75 -2.35 0.26
N LEU A 46 -13.23 -1.14 0.29
CA LEU A 46 -11.97 -0.79 -0.35
C LEU A 46 -10.83 -1.63 0.25
N ARG A 47 -9.90 -2.08 -0.60
CA ARG A 47 -8.73 -2.84 -0.19
C ARG A 47 -7.48 -2.20 -0.75
N ILE A 48 -6.44 -2.10 0.07
CA ILE A 48 -5.14 -1.62 -0.36
C ILE A 48 -4.10 -2.70 -0.12
N ASN A 49 -3.27 -2.95 -1.14
CA ASN A 49 -2.11 -3.82 -1.01
C ASN A 49 -0.89 -2.96 -0.77
N LEU A 50 -0.18 -3.25 0.31
CA LEU A 50 1.00 -2.50 0.76
C LEU A 50 2.17 -3.45 0.97
N LYS A 51 3.36 -2.98 0.68
CA LYS A 51 4.59 -3.71 0.98
C LYS A 51 4.81 -3.75 2.48
N CYS A 52 5.30 -4.86 2.99
CA CYS A 52 5.49 -5.06 4.42
C CYS A 52 6.73 -5.89 4.73
N ASP A 53 7.24 -5.72 5.94
CA ASP A 53 8.18 -6.67 6.54
C ASP A 53 7.41 -7.94 6.91
N PRO A 54 7.87 -9.16 6.51
CA PRO A 54 7.11 -10.38 6.75
C PRO A 54 6.81 -10.65 8.23
N LEU A 55 7.76 -10.39 9.10
CA LEU A 55 7.59 -10.61 10.54
C LEU A 55 6.56 -9.64 11.13
N LYS A 56 6.65 -8.37 10.75
CA LYS A 56 5.73 -7.34 11.23
C LYS A 56 4.31 -7.57 10.72
N ALA A 57 4.16 -8.07 9.49
CA ALA A 57 2.84 -8.40 8.93
C ALA A 57 2.15 -9.49 9.76
N GLU A 58 2.87 -10.52 10.20
CA GLU A 58 2.33 -11.57 11.07
C GLU A 58 1.87 -11.01 12.41
N LEU A 59 2.64 -10.11 13.01
CA LEU A 59 2.30 -9.47 14.27
C LEU A 59 1.03 -8.61 14.16
N LEU A 60 0.79 -7.99 13.01
CA LEU A 60 -0.40 -7.15 12.79
C LEU A 60 -1.67 -7.94 12.50
N ARG A 61 -1.56 -9.17 12.00
CA ARG A 61 -2.74 -9.99 11.69
C ARG A 61 -3.55 -10.35 12.93
N GLU A 62 -2.88 -10.59 14.04
CA GLU A 62 -3.55 -10.99 15.28
C GLU A 62 -4.45 -9.87 15.84
N PRO A 63 -3.95 -8.62 16.04
CA PRO A 63 -4.81 -7.53 16.52
C PRO A 63 -5.75 -6.96 15.44
N TYR A 64 -5.45 -7.16 14.15
CA TYR A 64 -6.23 -6.57 13.06
C TYR A 64 -6.63 -7.64 12.03
N PRO A 65 -7.82 -8.26 12.17
CA PRO A 65 -8.31 -9.23 11.18
C PRO A 65 -8.42 -8.66 9.75
N ALA A 66 -8.56 -7.34 9.60
CA ALA A 66 -8.59 -6.67 8.31
C ALA A 66 -7.23 -6.68 7.58
N VAL A 67 -6.14 -7.01 8.28
CA VAL A 67 -4.81 -7.18 7.67
C VAL A 67 -4.66 -8.65 7.27
N GLN A 68 -4.54 -8.90 5.97
CA GLN A 68 -4.52 -10.22 5.37
C GLN A 68 -3.27 -10.42 4.51
N PRO A 69 -2.87 -11.65 4.18
CA PRO A 69 -1.81 -11.89 3.19
C PRO A 69 -2.15 -11.23 1.86
N GLY A 70 -1.15 -10.69 1.16
CA GLY A 70 -1.36 -10.06 -0.14
C GLY A 70 -1.80 -11.08 -1.19
N TYR A 71 -3.07 -11.02 -1.62
CA TYR A 71 -3.59 -11.87 -2.67
C TYR A 71 -2.98 -11.48 -4.02
N HIS A 72 -2.70 -12.47 -4.87
CA HIS A 72 -2.12 -12.28 -6.22
C HIS A 72 -0.71 -11.68 -6.22
N MET A 73 -0.06 -11.59 -5.05
CA MET A 73 1.27 -11.02 -4.89
C MET A 73 2.12 -11.94 -4.01
N ASN A 74 3.41 -11.59 -3.84
CA ASN A 74 4.28 -12.31 -2.90
C ASN A 74 3.77 -12.09 -1.48
N LYS A 75 3.19 -13.13 -0.89
CA LYS A 75 2.53 -13.07 0.44
C LYS A 75 3.48 -12.81 1.60
N ARG A 76 4.79 -12.96 1.40
CA ARG A 76 5.78 -12.64 2.43
C ARG A 76 6.06 -11.13 2.51
N HIS A 77 6.00 -10.44 1.36
CA HIS A 77 6.40 -9.05 1.25
C HIS A 77 5.22 -8.09 1.02
N TRP A 78 4.02 -8.62 0.85
CA TRP A 78 2.83 -7.83 0.62
C TRP A 78 1.71 -8.25 1.55
N LYS A 79 0.93 -7.27 2.01
CA LYS A 79 -0.28 -7.47 2.79
C LYS A 79 -1.45 -6.76 2.12
N THR A 80 -2.64 -7.30 2.32
CA THR A 80 -3.90 -6.66 1.92
C THR A 80 -4.56 -6.09 3.18
N VAL A 81 -4.86 -4.81 3.16
CA VAL A 81 -5.58 -4.14 4.25
C VAL A 81 -6.98 -3.82 3.77
N VAL A 82 -7.98 -4.42 4.44
CA VAL A 82 -9.38 -4.16 4.13
C VAL A 82 -9.81 -2.90 4.88
N LEU A 83 -10.29 -1.90 4.16
CA LEU A 83 -10.69 -0.61 4.73
C LEU A 83 -12.17 -0.65 5.10
N ASP A 84 -12.50 -1.44 6.10
CA ASP A 84 -13.86 -1.65 6.60
C ASP A 84 -14.20 -0.83 7.84
N GLY A 85 -13.33 0.09 8.24
CA GLY A 85 -13.50 0.91 9.42
C GLY A 85 -12.98 0.31 10.71
N SER A 86 -12.48 -0.95 10.69
CA SER A 86 -11.96 -1.61 11.88
C SER A 86 -10.59 -1.11 12.32
N ILE A 87 -9.84 -0.46 11.42
CA ILE A 87 -8.51 0.08 11.68
C ILE A 87 -8.59 1.61 11.62
N ALA A 88 -8.04 2.29 12.61
CA ALA A 88 -7.98 3.75 12.64
C ALA A 88 -7.20 4.31 11.44
N GLU A 89 -7.64 5.43 10.90
CA GLU A 89 -6.96 6.08 9.74
C GLU A 89 -5.49 6.36 10.01
N ALA A 90 -5.13 6.79 11.22
CA ALA A 90 -3.74 7.03 11.60
C ALA A 90 -2.89 5.77 11.45
N GLU A 91 -3.42 4.62 11.79
CA GLU A 91 -2.73 3.33 11.65
C GLU A 91 -2.59 2.94 10.19
N ILE A 92 -3.63 3.17 9.38
CA ILE A 92 -3.59 2.94 7.93
C ILE A 92 -2.50 3.81 7.29
N ARG A 93 -2.43 5.09 7.66
CA ARG A 93 -1.40 6.01 7.17
C ARG A 93 0.00 5.57 7.58
N SER A 94 0.14 5.04 8.80
CA SER A 94 1.40 4.46 9.27
C SER A 94 1.84 3.27 8.41
N MET A 95 0.90 2.39 8.04
CA MET A 95 1.16 1.25 7.15
C MET A 95 1.55 1.72 5.74
N ILE A 96 0.94 2.78 5.24
CA ILE A 96 1.29 3.39 3.96
C ILE A 96 2.71 3.96 3.99
N ASP A 97 3.04 4.72 5.04
CA ASP A 97 4.37 5.30 5.22
C ASP A 97 5.44 4.22 5.25
N GLU A 98 5.18 3.14 5.95
CA GLU A 98 6.09 2.00 6.04
C GLU A 98 6.31 1.33 4.69
N SER A 99 5.24 1.10 3.93
CA SER A 99 5.33 0.54 2.57
C SER A 99 6.17 1.43 1.67
N TYR A 100 5.92 2.73 1.70
CA TYR A 100 6.68 3.72 0.93
C TYR A 100 8.16 3.68 1.29
N GLU A 101 8.48 3.72 2.57
CA GLU A 101 9.86 3.71 3.05
C GLU A 101 10.60 2.42 2.70
N LEU A 102 9.95 1.26 2.80
CA LEU A 102 10.53 -0.01 2.40
C LEU A 102 10.91 -0.01 0.92
N VAL A 103 10.06 0.52 0.07
CA VAL A 103 10.35 0.60 -1.37
C VAL A 103 11.47 1.60 -1.65
N VAL A 104 11.42 2.79 -1.06
CA VAL A 104 12.48 3.82 -1.23
C VAL A 104 13.83 3.29 -0.78
N LYS A 105 13.88 2.59 0.35
CA LYS A 105 15.12 2.00 0.87
C LYS A 105 15.73 1.00 -0.09
N GLY A 106 14.91 0.28 -0.85
CA GLY A 106 15.36 -0.67 -1.86
C GLY A 106 15.75 -0.05 -3.20
N LEU A 107 15.53 1.26 -3.39
CA LEU A 107 15.88 1.94 -4.64
C LEU A 107 17.35 2.31 -4.69
N PRO A 108 17.97 2.32 -5.91
CA PRO A 108 19.26 2.97 -6.10
C PRO A 108 19.16 4.45 -5.68
N LYS A 109 20.25 5.01 -5.15
CA LYS A 109 20.26 6.42 -4.71
C LYS A 109 19.80 7.39 -5.79
N SER A 110 20.11 7.12 -7.05
CA SER A 110 19.72 7.95 -8.20
C SER A 110 18.21 8.00 -8.43
N ARG A 111 17.43 7.05 -7.87
CA ARG A 111 15.98 6.98 -8.01
C ARG A 111 15.21 7.37 -6.76
N ARG A 112 15.91 7.63 -5.66
CA ARG A 112 15.26 8.04 -4.42
C ARG A 112 14.81 9.49 -4.48
N PRO A 113 13.59 9.79 -4.00
CA PRO A 113 13.10 11.17 -3.93
C PRO A 113 13.96 12.02 -2.99
N GLY A 114 14.13 13.24 -3.33
CA GLY A 114 14.74 14.28 -2.50
C GLY A 114 16.19 14.24 -2.35
#